data_ce46934c8b9d1369d65e31574db1c300
#
_entry.id   ce46934c8b9d1369d65e31574db1c300
#
_cell.length_a   1.000
_cell.length_b   1.000
_cell.length_c   1.000
_cell.angle_alpha   90.00
_cell.angle_beta   90.00
_cell.angle_gamma   90.00
#
_symmetry.space_group_name_H-M   'P 1'
#
loop_
_entity.id
_entity.type
_entity.pdbx_description
1 polymer ?
#
loop_
_entity_poly.entity_id
_entity_poly.type
_entity_poly.pdbx_seq_one_letter_code
_entity_poly.pdbx_strand_id
1 'polypeptide(L)'
;MNSSSARRTHGKHRKQTPNKGRVALVALTTGAVTTGGASVATAANNDRLADAQTAFDGIAPAEEAAPQEAPQILAISEYKPVDNLSEQLGKAVEFAQERKAADEAARTPKSMKPAEGTFTSGFGSRWGAMHNGIDIANAVGTPIIAVADAVVIDSGPAQGYGNWIRLRHDDGTVSVYGHMETLDVAVGERVKAGQKIAGMGSRGFSTGSHLHFQVHPDGTTPVDPVPWLAARGITV
;
A
#
# COMPACT_ATOMS: atom_id res chain seq x y z
N MET A 1 55.39 37.28 25.39
CA MET A 1 55.97 35.95 25.28
C MET A 1 55.15 35.03 26.17
N ASN A 2 54.21 34.29 25.59
CA ASN A 2 53.67 33.04 26.18
C ASN A 2 52.83 32.34 25.10
N SER A 3 53.45 31.35 24.46
CA SER A 3 52.81 30.49 23.47
C SER A 3 52.07 29.38 24.21
N SER A 4 50.73 29.32 24.03
CA SER A 4 49.90 28.22 24.51
C SER A 4 49.63 27.25 23.37
N SER A 5 50.21 26.04 23.50
CA SER A 5 50.12 24.92 22.59
C SER A 5 48.76 24.23 22.75
N ALA A 6 47.90 24.26 21.71
CA ALA A 6 46.66 23.51 21.67
C ALA A 6 46.90 22.05 21.24
N ARG A 7 46.65 21.12 22.11
CA ARG A 7 46.64 19.64 21.85
C ARG A 7 45.45 19.27 20.96
N ARG A 8 45.72 18.73 19.78
CA ARG A 8 44.72 18.06 18.92
C ARG A 8 44.46 16.67 19.50
N THR A 9 43.21 16.44 19.92
CA THR A 9 42.72 15.11 20.28
C THR A 9 42.26 14.37 19.01
N HIS A 10 42.95 13.26 18.68
CA HIS A 10 42.54 12.34 17.61
C HIS A 10 41.31 11.54 18.04
N GLY A 11 40.18 11.78 17.39
CA GLY A 11 38.99 10.97 17.49
C GLY A 11 39.21 9.59 16.87
N LYS A 12 39.08 8.53 17.67
CA LYS A 12 39.14 7.15 17.19
C LYS A 12 37.87 6.81 16.42
N HIS A 13 37.98 6.57 15.13
CA HIS A 13 36.90 6.02 14.31
C HIS A 13 36.57 4.61 14.78
N ARG A 14 35.40 4.43 15.37
CA ARG A 14 34.81 3.14 15.71
C ARG A 14 34.29 2.49 14.43
N LYS A 15 34.96 1.41 13.98
CA LYS A 15 34.49 0.58 12.86
C LYS A 15 33.19 -0.09 13.26
N GLN A 16 32.12 0.19 12.54
CA GLN A 16 30.86 -0.55 12.65
C GLN A 16 31.01 -1.91 11.94
N THR A 17 30.76 -2.99 12.66
CA THR A 17 30.66 -4.33 12.10
C THR A 17 29.35 -4.48 11.33
N PRO A 18 29.35 -5.10 10.14
CA PRO A 18 28.10 -5.34 9.42
C PRO A 18 27.22 -6.35 10.16
N ASN A 19 26.00 -5.93 10.40
CA ASN A 19 24.96 -6.76 11.00
C ASN A 19 24.57 -7.87 10.01
N LYS A 20 24.90 -9.13 10.35
CA LYS A 20 24.50 -10.29 9.56
C LYS A 20 22.99 -10.49 9.75
N GLY A 21 22.20 -9.99 8.81
CA GLY A 21 20.77 -10.23 8.76
C GLY A 21 20.49 -11.73 8.69
N ARG A 22 19.71 -12.23 9.65
CA ARG A 22 19.18 -13.60 9.64
C ARG A 22 18.14 -13.67 8.52
N VAL A 23 18.47 -14.41 7.47
CA VAL A 23 17.51 -14.83 6.46
C VAL A 23 16.58 -15.85 7.14
N ALA A 24 15.34 -15.48 7.36
CA ALA A 24 14.30 -16.41 7.76
C ALA A 24 13.90 -17.25 6.55
N LEU A 25 14.27 -18.53 6.59
CA LEU A 25 13.85 -19.52 5.60
C LEU A 25 12.37 -19.82 5.87
N VAL A 26 11.48 -19.30 5.04
CA VAL A 26 10.06 -19.70 5.05
C VAL A 26 9.98 -21.04 4.32
N ALA A 27 9.78 -22.10 5.07
CA ALA A 27 9.49 -23.43 4.53
C ALA A 27 8.08 -23.41 3.92
N LEU A 28 8.00 -23.47 2.60
CA LEU A 28 6.76 -23.75 1.87
C LEU A 28 6.42 -25.24 2.10
N THR A 29 5.44 -25.50 2.96
CA THR A 29 4.82 -26.82 3.04
C THR A 29 3.96 -27.02 1.80
N THR A 30 4.39 -27.94 0.94
CA THR A 30 3.56 -28.46 -0.15
C THR A 30 2.36 -29.19 0.44
N GLY A 31 1.21 -28.53 0.44
CA GLY A 31 -0.05 -29.18 0.75
C GLY A 31 -0.43 -30.13 -0.37
N ALA A 32 -0.52 -31.42 -0.04
CA ALA A 32 -1.08 -32.43 -0.93
C ALA A 32 -2.56 -32.13 -1.17
N VAL A 33 -2.92 -31.95 -2.44
CA VAL A 33 -4.32 -31.86 -2.85
C VAL A 33 -4.91 -33.25 -2.79
N THR A 34 -5.61 -33.58 -1.70
CA THR A 34 -6.51 -34.72 -1.65
C THR A 34 -7.84 -34.31 -2.29
N THR A 35 -8.19 -34.93 -3.39
CA THR A 35 -9.53 -34.89 -3.96
C THR A 35 -10.48 -35.61 -2.99
N GLY A 36 -11.08 -34.85 -2.08
CA GLY A 36 -12.13 -35.31 -1.17
C GLY A 36 -13.46 -34.70 -1.59
N GLY A 37 -14.41 -35.59 -1.87
CA GLY A 37 -15.75 -35.26 -2.35
C GLY A 37 -16.53 -34.35 -1.39
N ALA A 38 -17.38 -33.53 -1.98
CA ALA A 38 -18.32 -32.65 -1.31
C ALA A 38 -19.23 -33.43 -0.34
N SER A 39 -19.06 -33.21 0.95
CA SER A 39 -20.07 -33.57 1.94
C SER A 39 -20.92 -32.34 2.23
N VAL A 40 -22.11 -32.29 1.65
CA VAL A 40 -23.18 -31.38 2.06
C VAL A 40 -23.74 -31.90 3.38
N ALA A 41 -23.54 -31.15 4.45
CA ALA A 41 -24.21 -31.38 5.71
C ALA A 41 -25.68 -30.97 5.55
N THR A 42 -26.60 -31.95 5.46
CA THR A 42 -28.03 -31.75 5.68
C THR A 42 -28.38 -32.17 7.09
N ALA A 43 -28.68 -31.19 7.91
CA ALA A 43 -29.33 -31.41 9.21
C ALA A 43 -30.83 -31.69 9.02
N ALA A 44 -31.29 -32.67 9.77
CA ALA A 44 -32.68 -32.91 10.22
C ALA A 44 -33.73 -33.23 9.16
N ASN A 45 -34.12 -34.53 9.17
CA ASN A 45 -35.51 -34.94 9.39
C ASN A 45 -35.58 -36.46 9.52
N ASN A 46 -35.70 -36.96 10.74
CA ASN A 46 -35.76 -38.37 11.12
C ASN A 46 -37.19 -38.97 11.09
N ASP A 47 -38.10 -38.46 10.25
CA ASP A 47 -39.52 -38.93 10.30
C ASP A 47 -40.06 -39.50 8.97
N ARG A 48 -39.18 -39.98 8.07
CA ARG A 48 -39.66 -40.60 6.81
C ARG A 48 -39.00 -41.93 6.44
N LEU A 49 -38.54 -42.70 7.42
CA LEU A 49 -37.95 -44.03 7.15
C LEU A 49 -38.88 -45.23 7.48
N ALA A 50 -40.16 -44.96 7.73
CA ALA A 50 -41.13 -46.03 8.04
C ALA A 50 -41.97 -46.54 6.84
N ASP A 51 -41.98 -45.85 5.69
CA ASP A 51 -42.85 -46.21 4.56
C ASP A 51 -42.17 -46.74 3.30
N ALA A 52 -40.84 -47.02 3.37
CA ALA A 52 -40.10 -47.51 2.18
C ALA A 52 -39.85 -49.02 2.16
N GLN A 53 -40.39 -49.79 3.08
CA GLN A 53 -40.11 -51.24 3.22
C GLN A 53 -41.12 -52.17 2.54
N THR A 54 -42.15 -51.67 1.86
CA THR A 54 -43.19 -52.49 1.27
C THR A 54 -43.23 -52.49 -0.27
N ALA A 55 -42.23 -51.98 -0.95
CA ALA A 55 -42.26 -51.89 -2.41
C ALA A 55 -41.27 -52.81 -3.15
N PHE A 56 -40.67 -53.79 -2.48
CA PHE A 56 -39.69 -54.68 -3.11
C PHE A 56 -40.14 -56.15 -3.30
N ASP A 57 -41.42 -56.41 -3.26
CA ASP A 57 -41.90 -57.74 -3.58
C ASP A 57 -42.57 -57.73 -4.98
N GLY A 58 -41.80 -58.10 -6.00
CA GLY A 58 -42.35 -58.22 -7.37
C GLY A 58 -41.35 -57.95 -8.54
N ILE A 59 -40.06 -58.14 -8.39
CA ILE A 59 -39.17 -58.08 -9.53
C ILE A 59 -38.76 -59.51 -9.93
N ALA A 60 -39.20 -59.91 -11.11
CA ALA A 60 -38.78 -61.13 -11.77
C ALA A 60 -37.25 -61.13 -12.02
N PRO A 61 -36.57 -62.31 -12.07
CA PRO A 61 -35.15 -62.37 -12.26
C PRO A 61 -34.75 -61.74 -13.61
N ALA A 62 -33.88 -60.77 -13.53
CA ALA A 62 -33.32 -60.07 -14.70
C ALA A 62 -32.50 -61.09 -15.55
N GLU A 63 -32.78 -61.08 -16.81
CA GLU A 63 -32.04 -61.73 -17.89
C GLU A 63 -30.56 -61.41 -17.80
N GLU A 64 -29.72 -62.42 -17.90
CA GLU A 64 -28.29 -62.36 -17.77
C GLU A 64 -27.70 -61.37 -18.80
N ALA A 65 -27.33 -60.19 -18.35
CA ALA A 65 -26.71 -59.15 -19.20
C ALA A 65 -25.34 -59.65 -19.70
N ALA A 66 -25.14 -59.59 -20.99
CA ALA A 66 -23.87 -59.88 -21.65
C ALA A 66 -22.70 -59.16 -20.98
N PRO A 67 -21.50 -59.76 -20.94
CA PRO A 67 -20.35 -59.15 -20.27
C PRO A 67 -20.05 -57.77 -20.88
N GLN A 68 -20.17 -56.72 -20.09
CA GLN A 68 -19.76 -55.38 -20.46
C GLN A 68 -18.24 -55.41 -20.64
N GLU A 69 -17.80 -55.04 -21.83
CA GLU A 69 -16.36 -54.86 -22.11
C GLU A 69 -15.76 -54.00 -21.02
N ALA A 70 -14.68 -54.47 -20.39
CA ALA A 70 -13.93 -53.71 -19.39
C ALA A 70 -13.50 -52.37 -20.01
N PRO A 71 -13.60 -51.25 -19.24
CA PRO A 71 -13.21 -49.95 -19.78
C PRO A 71 -11.78 -50.03 -20.32
N GLN A 72 -11.63 -49.76 -21.64
CA GLN A 72 -10.32 -49.68 -22.25
C GLN A 72 -9.56 -48.54 -21.59
N ILE A 73 -8.52 -48.86 -20.84
CA ILE A 73 -7.57 -47.89 -20.35
C ILE A 73 -6.89 -47.32 -21.59
N LEU A 74 -7.28 -46.07 -21.93
CA LEU A 74 -6.58 -45.29 -22.96
C LEU A 74 -5.10 -45.28 -22.59
N ALA A 75 -4.24 -45.86 -23.43
CA ALA A 75 -2.81 -45.82 -23.23
C ALA A 75 -2.40 -44.35 -23.11
N ILE A 76 -1.95 -43.95 -21.92
CA ILE A 76 -1.39 -42.62 -21.72
C ILE A 76 -0.20 -42.51 -22.65
N SER A 77 -0.26 -41.62 -23.62
CA SER A 77 0.84 -41.37 -24.55
C SER A 77 2.10 -41.09 -23.71
N GLU A 78 3.18 -41.79 -24.05
CA GLU A 78 4.46 -41.69 -23.35
C GLU A 78 4.81 -40.23 -23.08
N TYR A 79 5.05 -39.88 -21.82
CA TYR A 79 5.42 -38.52 -21.41
C TYR A 79 6.74 -38.16 -22.10
N LYS A 80 6.69 -37.23 -23.05
CA LYS A 80 7.89 -36.63 -23.65
C LYS A 80 8.27 -35.43 -22.78
N PRO A 81 9.39 -35.47 -22.05
CA PRO A 81 9.85 -34.29 -21.30
C PRO A 81 10.07 -33.16 -22.29
N VAL A 82 9.48 -32.00 -21.98
CA VAL A 82 9.71 -30.79 -22.77
C VAL A 82 11.09 -30.27 -22.37
N ASP A 83 12.02 -30.28 -23.35
CA ASP A 83 13.36 -29.73 -23.16
C ASP A 83 13.22 -28.23 -22.73
N ASN A 84 14.01 -27.83 -21.73
CA ASN A 84 14.03 -26.47 -21.18
C ASN A 84 12.75 -26.00 -20.43
N LEU A 85 11.91 -26.93 -19.96
CA LEU A 85 10.69 -26.57 -19.20
C LEU A 85 11.00 -25.69 -17.96
N SER A 86 12.09 -25.98 -17.24
CA SER A 86 12.53 -25.21 -16.09
C SER A 86 12.94 -23.79 -16.46
N GLU A 87 13.61 -23.61 -17.59
CA GLU A 87 13.99 -22.29 -18.10
C GLU A 87 12.77 -21.50 -18.57
N GLN A 88 11.84 -22.14 -19.28
CA GLN A 88 10.59 -21.53 -19.73
C GLN A 88 9.73 -21.11 -18.52
N LEU A 89 9.66 -21.95 -17.50
CA LEU A 89 8.93 -21.65 -16.26
C LEU A 89 9.58 -20.46 -15.52
N GLY A 90 10.90 -20.42 -15.44
CA GLY A 90 11.65 -19.30 -14.87
C GLY A 90 11.31 -17.98 -15.56
N LYS A 91 11.40 -17.93 -16.89
CA LYS A 91 11.04 -16.76 -17.69
C LYS A 91 9.56 -16.37 -17.54
N ALA A 92 8.65 -17.34 -17.47
CA ALA A 92 7.23 -17.09 -17.28
C ALA A 92 6.92 -16.47 -15.90
N VAL A 93 7.60 -16.93 -14.83
CA VAL A 93 7.47 -16.38 -13.48
C VAL A 93 8.00 -14.94 -13.44
N GLU A 94 9.19 -14.70 -14.01
CA GLU A 94 9.79 -13.37 -14.10
C GLU A 94 8.86 -12.39 -14.82
N PHE A 95 8.38 -12.76 -16.00
CA PHE A 95 7.44 -11.94 -16.78
C PHE A 95 6.11 -11.72 -16.05
N ALA A 96 5.61 -12.71 -15.30
CA ALA A 96 4.41 -12.56 -14.49
C ALA A 96 4.61 -11.59 -13.33
N GLN A 97 5.80 -11.57 -12.71
CA GLN A 97 6.16 -10.63 -11.66
C GLN A 97 6.29 -9.20 -12.20
N GLU A 98 6.94 -9.02 -13.35
CA GLU A 98 7.04 -7.73 -14.02
C GLU A 98 5.67 -7.16 -14.41
N ARG A 99 4.80 -7.97 -14.99
CA ARG A 99 3.42 -7.57 -15.32
C ARG A 99 2.64 -7.18 -14.06
N LYS A 100 2.73 -7.99 -12.99
CA LYS A 100 2.06 -7.68 -11.73
C LYS A 100 2.54 -6.35 -11.16
N ALA A 101 3.84 -6.08 -11.16
CA ALA A 101 4.41 -4.82 -10.70
C ALA A 101 3.96 -3.63 -11.57
N ALA A 102 3.93 -3.80 -12.88
CA ALA A 102 3.44 -2.78 -13.83
C ALA A 102 1.94 -2.49 -13.65
N ASP A 103 1.11 -3.52 -13.47
CA ASP A 103 -0.33 -3.40 -13.23
C ASP A 103 -0.61 -2.71 -11.87
N GLU A 104 0.17 -3.03 -10.84
CA GLU A 104 0.07 -2.41 -9.52
C GLU A 104 0.46 -0.92 -9.59
N ALA A 105 1.57 -0.59 -10.26
CA ALA A 105 2.00 0.79 -10.51
C ALA A 105 0.96 1.59 -11.32
N ALA A 106 0.31 0.96 -12.31
CA ALA A 106 -0.73 1.61 -13.12
C ALA A 106 -2.04 1.85 -12.34
N ARG A 107 -2.35 1.03 -11.32
CA ARG A 107 -3.55 1.16 -10.47
C ARG A 107 -3.35 2.10 -9.30
N THR A 108 -2.12 2.35 -8.88
CA THR A 108 -1.82 3.27 -7.77
C THR A 108 -2.20 4.69 -8.18
N PRO A 109 -3.05 5.40 -7.41
CA PRO A 109 -3.38 6.78 -7.70
C PRO A 109 -2.12 7.64 -7.75
N LYS A 110 -1.92 8.39 -8.82
CA LYS A 110 -0.77 9.30 -8.95
C LYS A 110 -0.85 10.49 -8.01
N SER A 111 -2.08 10.81 -7.54
CA SER A 111 -2.33 11.91 -6.60
C SER A 111 -3.55 11.61 -5.74
N MET A 112 -3.54 12.09 -4.48
CA MET A 112 -4.60 11.91 -3.50
C MET A 112 -4.85 13.20 -2.71
N LYS A 113 -6.06 13.37 -2.18
CA LYS A 113 -6.42 14.50 -1.31
C LYS A 113 -5.50 14.49 -0.06
N PRO A 114 -4.86 15.62 0.31
CA PRO A 114 -3.82 15.61 1.34
C PRO A 114 -4.35 15.33 2.75
N ALA A 115 -5.61 15.59 3.03
CA ALA A 115 -6.30 15.21 4.27
C ALA A 115 -7.81 15.20 4.08
N GLU A 116 -8.51 14.39 4.86
CA GLU A 116 -9.96 14.46 5.00
C GLU A 116 -10.34 15.62 5.94
N GLY A 117 -11.42 16.31 5.61
CA GLY A 117 -11.92 17.41 6.41
C GLY A 117 -12.74 18.45 5.64
N THR A 118 -13.10 19.51 6.35
CA THR A 118 -13.85 20.63 5.80
C THR A 118 -12.89 21.70 5.28
N PHE A 119 -13.07 22.12 4.03
CA PHE A 119 -12.36 23.27 3.47
C PHE A 119 -12.84 24.55 4.23
N THR A 120 -11.91 25.22 4.89
CA THR A 120 -12.23 26.38 5.76
C THR A 120 -11.67 27.68 5.26
N SER A 121 -10.58 27.65 4.47
CA SER A 121 -9.94 28.87 3.98
C SER A 121 -9.19 28.63 2.67
N GLY A 122 -9.39 29.54 1.71
CA GLY A 122 -8.74 29.55 0.41
C GLY A 122 -7.44 30.34 0.37
N PHE A 123 -6.75 30.22 -0.76
CA PHE A 123 -5.57 31.00 -1.12
C PHE A 123 -5.95 32.47 -1.38
N GLY A 124 -5.10 33.40 -0.98
CA GLY A 124 -5.25 34.82 -1.31
C GLY A 124 -5.15 35.78 -0.12
N SER A 125 -5.34 37.08 -0.42
CA SER A 125 -5.25 38.13 0.60
C SER A 125 -6.48 38.13 1.50
N ARG A 126 -6.25 38.13 2.81
CA ARG A 126 -7.30 38.22 3.84
C ARG A 126 -6.80 38.99 5.05
N TRP A 127 -7.63 39.91 5.58
CA TRP A 127 -7.32 40.74 6.76
C TRP A 127 -5.94 41.41 6.72
N GLY A 128 -5.49 41.83 5.52
CA GLY A 128 -4.21 42.51 5.35
C GLY A 128 -2.97 41.59 5.27
N ALA A 129 -3.16 40.26 5.28
CA ALA A 129 -2.09 39.28 5.10
C ALA A 129 -2.37 38.34 3.95
N MET A 130 -1.33 37.83 3.30
CA MET A 130 -1.43 36.82 2.25
C MET A 130 -1.50 35.42 2.85
N HIS A 131 -2.53 34.66 2.49
CA HIS A 131 -2.64 33.24 2.78
C HIS A 131 -2.12 32.44 1.59
N ASN A 132 -0.97 31.83 1.76
CA ASN A 132 -0.21 31.18 0.66
C ASN A 132 -0.66 29.74 0.38
N GLY A 133 -1.78 29.30 0.93
CA GLY A 133 -2.27 27.92 0.81
C GLY A 133 -3.77 27.83 0.97
N ILE A 134 -4.20 26.62 1.30
CA ILE A 134 -5.58 26.32 1.71
C ILE A 134 -5.58 25.65 3.06
N ASP A 135 -6.68 25.80 3.80
CA ASP A 135 -6.86 25.18 5.11
C ASP A 135 -7.99 24.15 5.07
N ILE A 136 -7.68 22.93 5.55
CA ILE A 136 -8.62 21.80 5.67
C ILE A 136 -8.71 21.44 7.15
N ALA A 137 -9.85 21.69 7.78
CA ALA A 137 -10.06 21.48 9.21
C ALA A 137 -10.62 20.08 9.51
N ASN A 138 -10.06 19.44 10.55
CA ASN A 138 -10.57 18.20 11.12
C ASN A 138 -10.01 18.04 12.56
N ALA A 139 -10.36 16.92 13.21
CA ALA A 139 -9.88 16.59 14.56
C ALA A 139 -8.35 16.44 14.60
N VAL A 140 -7.76 16.75 15.76
CA VAL A 140 -6.33 16.48 16.03
C VAL A 140 -6.05 14.98 15.82
N GLY A 141 -4.93 14.68 15.15
CA GLY A 141 -4.55 13.30 14.81
C GLY A 141 -5.13 12.77 13.50
N THR A 142 -6.04 13.50 12.84
CA THR A 142 -6.50 13.11 11.48
C THR A 142 -5.29 12.87 10.57
N PRO A 143 -5.25 11.74 9.85
CA PRO A 143 -4.13 11.44 8.96
C PRO A 143 -3.94 12.51 7.89
N ILE A 144 -2.71 13.00 7.78
CA ILE A 144 -2.22 13.81 6.65
C ILE A 144 -1.40 12.88 5.77
N ILE A 145 -1.68 12.89 4.47
CA ILE A 145 -1.05 11.98 3.50
C ILE A 145 -0.30 12.77 2.43
N ALA A 146 0.72 12.14 1.84
CA ALA A 146 1.42 12.69 0.70
C ALA A 146 0.48 12.79 -0.51
N VAL A 147 0.34 13.99 -1.09
CA VAL A 147 -0.54 14.23 -2.24
C VAL A 147 -0.12 13.46 -3.49
N ALA A 148 1.17 13.20 -3.67
CA ALA A 148 1.77 12.44 -4.76
C ALA A 148 3.10 11.83 -4.32
N ASP A 149 3.70 10.96 -5.15
CA ASP A 149 5.05 10.43 -4.93
C ASP A 149 6.05 11.59 -4.79
N ALA A 150 6.95 11.49 -3.80
CA ALA A 150 7.88 12.57 -3.50
C ALA A 150 9.08 12.12 -2.65
N VAL A 151 10.03 13.04 -2.48
CA VAL A 151 11.10 12.96 -1.48
C VAL A 151 10.87 14.04 -0.42
N VAL A 152 10.96 13.67 0.85
CA VAL A 152 10.88 14.61 1.99
C VAL A 152 12.13 15.49 1.97
N ILE A 153 11.95 16.80 1.80
CA ILE A 153 13.07 17.77 1.81
C ILE A 153 13.16 18.52 3.14
N ASP A 154 12.06 18.61 3.89
CA ASP A 154 12.03 19.12 5.25
C ASP A 154 11.00 18.36 6.08
N SER A 155 11.30 18.13 7.38
CA SER A 155 10.39 17.56 8.37
C SER A 155 10.85 18.01 9.75
N GLY A 156 10.07 18.89 10.42
CA GLY A 156 10.44 19.43 11.72
C GLY A 156 9.72 20.72 12.09
N PRO A 157 10.22 21.44 13.10
CA PRO A 157 9.67 22.74 13.52
C PRO A 157 9.98 23.83 12.49
N ALA A 158 8.98 24.71 12.24
CA ALA A 158 9.12 25.86 11.36
C ALA A 158 8.35 27.05 11.89
N GLN A 159 8.95 28.25 11.74
CA GLN A 159 8.32 29.48 12.20
C GLN A 159 6.97 29.70 11.49
N GLY A 160 5.94 29.98 12.26
CA GLY A 160 4.58 30.16 11.77
C GLY A 160 3.81 28.87 11.57
N TYR A 161 4.44 27.84 10.99
CA TYR A 161 3.81 26.54 10.71
C TYR A 161 3.76 25.58 11.93
N GLY A 162 4.52 25.87 12.99
CA GLY A 162 4.69 24.94 14.10
C GLY A 162 5.54 23.75 13.70
N ASN A 163 4.92 22.63 13.38
CA ASN A 163 5.58 21.55 12.65
C ASN A 163 5.18 21.61 11.18
N TRP A 164 6.15 21.38 10.29
CA TRP A 164 5.92 21.31 8.85
C TRP A 164 6.59 20.10 8.20
N ILE A 165 6.09 19.71 7.03
CA ILE A 165 6.76 18.82 6.10
C ILE A 165 6.76 19.51 4.74
N ARG A 166 7.87 19.38 4.01
CA ARG A 166 7.97 19.78 2.60
C ARG A 166 8.33 18.56 1.78
N LEU A 167 7.55 18.32 0.73
CA LEU A 167 7.74 17.21 -0.20
C LEU A 167 8.10 17.74 -1.56
N ARG A 168 9.18 17.26 -2.17
CA ARG A 168 9.55 17.54 -3.55
C ARG A 168 9.14 16.39 -4.43
N HIS A 169 8.22 16.66 -5.35
CA HIS A 169 7.73 15.73 -6.35
C HIS A 169 8.70 15.55 -7.51
N ASP A 170 8.51 14.50 -8.32
CA ASP A 170 9.41 14.17 -9.44
C ASP A 170 9.39 15.24 -10.56
N ASP A 171 8.31 16.04 -10.67
CA ASP A 171 8.17 17.18 -11.59
C ASP A 171 8.82 18.49 -11.08
N GLY A 172 9.47 18.45 -9.90
CA GLY A 172 10.09 19.61 -9.26
C GLY A 172 9.14 20.43 -8.38
N THR A 173 7.83 20.22 -8.44
CA THR A 173 6.84 20.85 -7.56
C THR A 173 7.16 20.54 -6.10
N VAL A 174 6.98 21.53 -5.22
CA VAL A 174 7.06 21.33 -3.77
C VAL A 174 5.69 21.50 -3.15
N SER A 175 5.21 20.51 -2.39
CA SER A 175 4.05 20.64 -1.52
C SER A 175 4.49 20.87 -0.08
N VAL A 176 3.75 21.72 0.63
CA VAL A 176 4.02 22.11 2.02
C VAL A 176 2.81 21.77 2.88
N TYR A 177 3.09 21.17 4.03
CA TYR A 177 2.10 20.78 5.02
C TYR A 177 2.45 21.45 6.34
N GLY A 178 1.50 22.12 6.98
CA GLY A 178 1.72 22.87 8.22
C GLY A 178 0.76 22.50 9.32
N HIS A 179 1.08 22.97 10.55
CA HIS A 179 0.31 22.87 11.79
C HIS A 179 0.17 21.46 12.36
N MET A 180 1.03 20.52 11.96
CA MET A 180 0.94 19.12 12.34
C MET A 180 1.27 18.87 13.81
N GLU A 181 0.52 17.93 14.43
CA GLU A 181 0.80 17.46 15.80
C GLU A 181 1.94 16.45 15.82
N THR A 182 1.96 15.49 14.89
CA THR A 182 3.00 14.45 14.75
C THR A 182 3.63 14.51 13.37
N LEU A 183 4.88 14.07 13.28
CA LEU A 183 5.64 13.89 12.05
C LEU A 183 6.03 12.42 11.95
N ASP A 184 5.60 11.75 10.88
CA ASP A 184 5.77 10.30 10.73
C ASP A 184 6.84 9.95 9.68
N VAL A 185 7.50 10.96 9.09
CA VAL A 185 8.54 10.80 8.05
C VAL A 185 9.76 11.67 8.32
N ALA A 186 10.91 11.24 7.82
CA ALA A 186 12.20 11.92 7.98
C ALA A 186 12.71 12.53 6.66
N VAL A 187 13.56 13.56 6.76
CA VAL A 187 14.22 14.18 5.61
C VAL A 187 15.04 13.15 4.82
N GLY A 188 14.89 13.14 3.50
CA GLY A 188 15.49 12.18 2.58
C GLY A 188 14.67 10.92 2.35
N GLU A 189 13.59 10.71 3.10
CA GLU A 189 12.69 9.58 2.89
C GLU A 189 11.90 9.74 1.58
N ARG A 190 11.70 8.63 0.86
CA ARG A 190 10.83 8.58 -0.31
C ARG A 190 9.45 8.14 0.11
N VAL A 191 8.43 8.94 -0.19
CA VAL A 191 7.03 8.68 0.13
C VAL A 191 6.22 8.43 -1.13
N LYS A 192 5.15 7.63 -1.00
CA LYS A 192 4.21 7.34 -2.06
C LYS A 192 2.94 8.19 -1.92
N ALA A 193 2.24 8.44 -3.03
CA ALA A 193 0.91 9.02 -3.02
C ALA A 193 0.01 8.24 -2.04
N GLY A 194 -0.65 8.95 -1.12
CA GLY A 194 -1.50 8.35 -0.10
C GLY A 194 -0.78 7.80 1.14
N GLN A 195 0.55 7.80 1.17
CA GLN A 195 1.29 7.43 2.38
C GLN A 195 1.03 8.46 3.48
N LYS A 196 0.67 7.97 4.68
CA LYS A 196 0.58 8.83 5.86
C LYS A 196 1.94 9.42 6.19
N ILE A 197 2.00 10.76 6.34
CA ILE A 197 3.23 11.50 6.63
C ILE A 197 3.17 12.23 7.99
N ALA A 198 1.94 12.50 8.48
CA ALA A 198 1.75 13.25 9.72
C ALA A 198 0.36 13.02 10.32
N GLY A 199 0.16 13.54 11.54
CA GLY A 199 -1.14 13.74 12.16
C GLY A 199 -1.48 15.24 12.22
N MET A 200 -2.72 15.60 11.85
CA MET A 200 -3.23 16.95 11.91
C MET A 200 -3.15 17.53 13.33
N GLY A 201 -2.87 18.80 13.45
CA GLY A 201 -2.77 19.49 14.74
C GLY A 201 -3.14 20.96 14.65
N SER A 202 -2.68 21.72 15.63
CA SER A 202 -2.88 23.18 15.74
C SER A 202 -1.60 23.87 16.21
N ARG A 203 -0.42 23.37 15.77
CA ARG A 203 0.86 23.94 16.20
C ARG A 203 1.20 25.20 15.38
N GLY A 204 1.97 26.10 15.97
CA GLY A 204 2.36 27.37 15.35
C GLY A 204 1.25 28.42 15.37
N PHE A 205 1.16 29.24 14.31
CA PHE A 205 0.12 30.27 14.20
C PHE A 205 -1.17 29.66 13.65
N SER A 206 -1.95 29.04 14.50
CA SER A 206 -3.18 28.35 14.19
C SER A 206 -4.28 28.71 15.17
N THR A 207 -5.52 28.85 14.69
CA THR A 207 -6.71 29.13 15.51
C THR A 207 -7.51 27.88 15.87
N GLY A 208 -7.11 26.72 15.34
CA GLY A 208 -7.77 25.43 15.55
C GLY A 208 -7.11 24.32 14.76
N SER A 209 -7.53 23.06 14.99
CA SER A 209 -6.94 21.91 14.30
C SER A 209 -7.28 21.93 12.80
N HIS A 210 -6.26 22.05 11.96
CA HIS A 210 -6.36 22.01 10.50
C HIS A 210 -5.03 21.65 9.86
N LEU A 211 -5.09 21.20 8.62
CA LEU A 211 -3.94 21.15 7.71
C LEU A 211 -3.89 22.48 6.94
N HIS A 212 -2.77 23.16 7.01
CA HIS A 212 -2.40 24.22 6.06
C HIS A 212 -1.61 23.59 4.92
N PHE A 213 -2.11 23.70 3.68
CA PHE A 213 -1.52 23.04 2.50
C PHE A 213 -1.15 24.06 1.43
N GLN A 214 0.11 24.01 0.97
CA GLN A 214 0.60 24.87 -0.12
C GLN A 214 1.15 24.02 -1.28
N VAL A 215 1.17 24.63 -2.46
CA VAL A 215 1.79 24.09 -3.66
C VAL A 215 2.70 25.14 -4.30
N HIS A 216 3.94 24.76 -4.59
CA HIS A 216 4.96 25.60 -5.22
C HIS A 216 5.43 24.89 -6.50
N PRO A 217 4.85 25.18 -7.69
CA PRO A 217 5.20 24.49 -8.94
C PRO A 217 6.65 24.69 -9.37
N ASP A 218 7.25 25.82 -9.05
CA ASP A 218 8.67 26.14 -9.29
C ASP A 218 9.59 25.80 -8.11
N GLY A 219 9.04 25.13 -7.08
CA GLY A 219 9.72 24.78 -5.83
C GLY A 219 9.81 25.91 -4.80
N THR A 220 9.42 27.14 -5.12
CA THR A 220 9.63 28.33 -4.28
C THR A 220 8.39 29.22 -4.13
N THR A 221 7.65 29.48 -5.20
CA THR A 221 6.54 30.42 -5.25
C THR A 221 5.21 29.71 -5.02
N PRO A 222 4.45 30.05 -3.95
CA PRO A 222 3.15 29.46 -3.70
C PRO A 222 2.12 29.92 -4.74
N VAL A 223 1.30 28.97 -5.20
CA VAL A 223 0.13 29.24 -6.05
C VAL A 223 -1.14 28.73 -5.38
N ASP A 224 -2.31 29.12 -5.89
CA ASP A 224 -3.58 28.54 -5.41
C ASP A 224 -3.59 27.03 -5.60
N PRO A 225 -3.68 26.26 -4.48
CA PRO A 225 -3.70 24.80 -4.55
C PRO A 225 -4.95 24.21 -5.19
N VAL A 226 -6.09 24.92 -5.18
CA VAL A 226 -7.37 24.36 -5.66
C VAL A 226 -7.33 24.01 -7.15
N PRO A 227 -6.92 24.89 -8.08
CA PRO A 227 -6.77 24.51 -9.49
C PRO A 227 -5.72 23.43 -9.72
N TRP A 228 -4.63 23.43 -8.93
CA TRP A 228 -3.57 22.43 -9.04
C TRP A 228 -4.06 21.04 -8.63
N LEU A 229 -4.85 20.94 -7.56
CA LEU A 229 -5.50 19.70 -7.10
C LEU A 229 -6.57 19.24 -8.12
N ALA A 230 -7.41 20.17 -8.60
CA ALA A 230 -8.46 19.88 -9.58
C ALA A 230 -7.91 19.28 -10.88
N ALA A 231 -6.76 19.79 -11.37
CA ALA A 231 -6.06 19.24 -12.53
C ALA A 231 -5.58 17.79 -12.34
N ARG A 232 -5.54 17.32 -11.08
CA ARG A 232 -5.19 15.94 -10.68
C ARG A 232 -6.40 15.10 -10.27
N GLY A 233 -7.63 15.63 -10.53
CA GLY A 233 -8.87 14.93 -10.19
C GLY A 233 -9.24 14.98 -8.71
N ILE A 234 -8.63 15.88 -7.93
CA ILE A 234 -8.85 16.00 -6.48
C ILE A 234 -9.75 17.20 -6.20
N THR A 235 -10.87 16.96 -5.51
CA THR A 235 -11.76 18.01 -4.99
C THR A 235 -11.52 18.17 -3.47
N VAL A 236 -11.39 19.41 -3.01
CA VAL A 236 -11.20 19.79 -1.60
C VAL A 236 -12.42 20.47 -1.03
#